data_860dd5f1eb7f2daa276047a915f44654
#
_entry.id   860dd5f1eb7f2daa276047a915f44654
#
_cell.length_a   1.000
_cell.length_b   1.000
_cell.length_c   1.000
_cell.angle_alpha   90.00
_cell.angle_beta   90.00
_cell.angle_gamma   90.00
#
_symmetry.space_group_name_H-M   'P 1'
#
loop_
_entity.id
_entity.type
_entity.pdbx_description
1 polymer ?
#
loop_
_entity_poly.entity_id
_entity_poly.type
_entity_poly.pdbx_seq_one_letter_code
_entity_poly.pdbx_strand_id
1 'polypeptide(L)'
;LAVFAAELALRCRNGEHIVIICGNNAKIERILRKEFHFNKRVHIIGYTNHVSLFMDACDVIYTKPGGLTSTESLVKNIPIVHTAPIPGCETSNLHFFGARHLSVSSKHLAKQVQLGKALIENDSLREQMSEAQRRERKPEAAMQIVSLLEQLVSHE
;
A
#
# COMPACT_ATOMS: atom_id res chain seq x y z
N LEU A 1 -6.66 8.19 -9.86
CA LEU A 1 -7.30 7.53 -8.73
C LEU A 1 -8.73 7.11 -9.09
N ALA A 2 -9.60 7.98 -9.66
CA ALA A 2 -11.00 7.64 -9.95
C ALA A 2 -11.14 6.42 -10.90
N VAL A 3 -10.39 6.40 -12.00
CA VAL A 3 -10.39 5.26 -12.95
C VAL A 3 -9.93 3.97 -12.26
N PHE A 4 -8.95 4.04 -11.38
CA PHE A 4 -8.47 2.90 -10.61
C PHE A 4 -9.54 2.39 -9.64
N ALA A 5 -10.22 3.30 -8.94
CA ALA A 5 -11.31 2.99 -8.03
C ALA A 5 -12.49 2.31 -8.76
N ALA A 6 -12.84 2.80 -9.96
CA ALA A 6 -13.89 2.20 -10.77
C ALA A 6 -13.53 0.76 -11.21
N GLU A 7 -12.29 0.54 -11.64
CA GLU A 7 -11.81 -0.80 -12.04
C GLU A 7 -11.80 -1.78 -10.86
N LEU A 8 -11.40 -1.34 -9.67
CA LEU A 8 -11.49 -2.13 -8.45
C LEU A 8 -12.96 -2.47 -8.12
N ALA A 9 -13.85 -1.47 -8.15
CA ALA A 9 -15.26 -1.64 -7.80
C ALA A 9 -15.98 -2.62 -8.74
N LEU A 10 -15.65 -2.60 -10.03
CA LEU A 10 -16.18 -3.56 -11.02
C LEU A 10 -15.80 -5.01 -10.72
N ARG A 11 -14.66 -5.23 -10.09
CA ARG A 11 -14.13 -6.56 -9.78
C ARG A 11 -14.33 -6.98 -8.34
N CYS A 12 -14.91 -6.13 -7.51
CA CYS A 12 -15.20 -6.37 -6.10
C CYS A 12 -16.30 -7.43 -5.95
N ARG A 13 -16.02 -8.50 -5.21
CA ARG A 13 -16.97 -9.59 -4.92
C ARG A 13 -17.78 -9.31 -3.65
N ASN A 14 -18.80 -10.14 -3.41
CA ASN A 14 -19.55 -10.06 -2.16
C ASN A 14 -18.64 -10.31 -0.95
N GLY A 15 -18.77 -9.46 0.07
CA GLY A 15 -17.92 -9.50 1.26
C GLY A 15 -16.61 -8.72 1.16
N GLU A 16 -16.22 -8.25 -0.05
CA GLU A 16 -15.04 -7.38 -0.21
C GLU A 16 -15.44 -5.91 -0.07
N HIS A 17 -14.58 -5.13 0.57
CA HIS A 17 -14.72 -3.70 0.75
C HIS A 17 -13.49 -2.95 0.21
N ILE A 18 -13.71 -1.77 -0.33
CA ILE A 18 -12.67 -0.89 -0.84
C ILE A 18 -12.66 0.38 0.01
N VAL A 19 -11.52 0.68 0.62
CA VAL A 19 -11.30 1.96 1.31
C VAL A 19 -10.37 2.81 0.47
N ILE A 20 -10.79 4.03 0.15
CA ILE A 20 -10.01 4.98 -0.63
C ILE A 20 -9.71 6.20 0.23
N ILE A 21 -8.44 6.39 0.55
CA ILE A 21 -7.97 7.54 1.33
C ILE A 21 -7.50 8.62 0.36
N CYS A 22 -8.22 9.74 0.31
CA CYS A 22 -7.96 10.85 -0.61
C CYS A 22 -6.98 11.89 -0.05
N GLY A 23 -6.67 11.82 1.25
CA GLY A 23 -5.86 12.83 1.94
C GLY A 23 -6.46 14.22 1.78
N ASN A 24 -5.63 15.22 1.53
CA ASN A 24 -6.05 16.61 1.37
C ASN A 24 -6.64 16.94 -0.02
N ASN A 25 -6.88 15.95 -0.87
CA ASN A 25 -7.42 16.18 -2.21
C ASN A 25 -8.95 16.20 -2.19
N ALA A 26 -9.54 17.30 -1.70
CA ALA A 26 -10.99 17.49 -1.61
C ALA A 26 -11.71 17.40 -2.97
N LYS A 27 -11.02 17.71 -4.08
CA LYS A 27 -11.60 17.59 -5.43
C LYS A 27 -11.84 16.13 -5.80
N ILE A 28 -10.84 15.27 -5.60
CA ILE A 28 -10.96 13.84 -5.92
C ILE A 28 -11.93 13.15 -4.96
N GLU A 29 -11.91 13.52 -3.69
CA GLU A 29 -12.86 13.02 -2.69
C GLU A 29 -14.31 13.27 -3.12
N ARG A 30 -14.63 14.50 -3.53
CA ARG A 30 -15.98 14.88 -4.00
C ARG A 30 -16.41 14.07 -5.23
N ILE A 31 -15.50 13.89 -6.19
CA ILE A 31 -15.77 13.10 -7.40
C ILE A 31 -16.09 11.66 -7.01
N LEU A 32 -15.26 11.03 -6.17
CA LEU A 32 -15.44 9.64 -5.76
C LEU A 32 -16.71 9.43 -4.93
N ARG A 33 -17.03 10.35 -4.00
CA ARG A 33 -18.27 10.29 -3.22
C ARG A 33 -19.50 10.36 -4.11
N LYS A 34 -19.47 11.16 -5.18
CA LYS A 34 -20.57 11.24 -6.15
C LYS A 34 -20.66 9.95 -6.98
N GLU A 35 -19.53 9.45 -7.48
CA GLU A 35 -19.46 8.26 -8.33
C GLU A 35 -19.95 7.01 -7.60
N PHE A 36 -19.51 6.82 -6.34
CA PHE A 36 -19.81 5.62 -5.54
C PHE A 36 -20.94 5.82 -4.53
N HIS A 37 -21.78 6.85 -4.68
CA HIS A 37 -22.83 7.19 -3.72
C HIS A 37 -23.74 6.02 -3.35
N PHE A 38 -24.08 5.17 -4.30
CA PHE A 38 -24.93 3.99 -4.07
C PHE A 38 -24.16 2.70 -3.81
N ASN A 39 -22.83 2.71 -3.89
CA ASN A 39 -22.03 1.52 -3.69
C ASN A 39 -21.57 1.40 -2.22
N LYS A 40 -22.32 0.62 -1.42
CA LYS A 40 -22.04 0.42 0.03
C LYS A 40 -20.72 -0.28 0.33
N ARG A 41 -20.03 -0.83 -0.67
CA ARG A 41 -18.72 -1.51 -0.52
C ARG A 41 -17.53 -0.59 -0.75
N VAL A 42 -17.75 0.62 -1.23
CA VAL A 42 -16.70 1.61 -1.47
C VAL A 42 -16.79 2.73 -0.44
N HIS A 43 -15.75 2.84 0.36
CA HIS A 43 -15.65 3.79 1.47
C HIS A 43 -14.66 4.89 1.09
N ILE A 44 -15.13 6.12 1.00
CA ILE A 44 -14.31 7.27 0.62
C ILE A 44 -13.95 8.05 1.88
N ILE A 45 -12.66 8.13 2.17
CA ILE A 45 -12.10 8.84 3.33
C ILE A 45 -11.30 10.04 2.82
N GLY A 46 -11.50 11.20 3.39
CA GLY A 46 -10.69 12.39 3.13
C GLY A 46 -9.34 12.33 3.85
N TYR A 47 -8.91 13.44 4.42
CA TYR A 47 -7.75 13.44 5.31
C TYR A 47 -8.05 12.67 6.60
N THR A 48 -7.12 11.84 7.03
CA THR A 48 -7.20 11.11 8.30
C THR A 48 -5.81 10.89 8.87
N ASN A 49 -5.68 10.96 10.19
CA ASN A 49 -4.50 10.55 10.94
C ASN A 49 -4.57 9.09 11.43
N HIS A 50 -5.63 8.36 11.03
CA HIS A 50 -5.83 6.95 11.36
C HIS A 50 -5.44 5.97 10.24
N VAL A 51 -4.55 6.37 9.33
CA VAL A 51 -4.10 5.52 8.21
C VAL A 51 -3.59 4.16 8.71
N SER A 52 -2.87 4.16 9.83
CA SER A 52 -2.34 2.94 10.45
C SER A 52 -3.44 1.92 10.79
N LEU A 53 -4.62 2.35 11.27
CA LEU A 53 -5.74 1.46 11.56
C LEU A 53 -6.35 0.86 10.28
N PHE A 54 -6.45 1.64 9.22
CA PHE A 54 -6.89 1.13 7.92
C PHE A 54 -5.89 0.12 7.33
N MET A 55 -4.60 0.35 7.53
CA MET A 55 -3.55 -0.60 7.16
C MET A 55 -3.66 -1.91 7.93
N ASP A 56 -3.94 -1.86 9.24
CA ASP A 56 -4.10 -3.07 10.08
C ASP A 56 -5.35 -3.88 9.70
N ALA A 57 -6.34 -3.23 9.11
CA ALA A 57 -7.61 -3.86 8.72
C ALA A 57 -7.64 -4.34 7.26
N CYS A 58 -6.63 -4.05 6.45
CA CYS A 58 -6.68 -4.39 5.02
C CYS A 58 -5.93 -5.68 4.70
N ASP A 59 -6.46 -6.44 3.74
CA ASP A 59 -5.85 -7.67 3.22
C ASP A 59 -4.83 -7.40 2.10
N VAL A 60 -4.94 -6.27 1.42
CA VAL A 60 -4.03 -5.82 0.36
C VAL A 60 -4.04 -4.30 0.25
N ILE A 61 -2.89 -3.71 0.04
CA ILE A 61 -2.77 -2.27 -0.19
C ILE A 61 -2.32 -1.97 -1.62
N TYR A 62 -3.00 -1.00 -2.25
CA TYR A 62 -2.57 -0.41 -3.51
C TYR A 62 -2.02 0.97 -3.26
N THR A 63 -0.75 1.16 -3.55
CA THR A 63 -0.08 2.45 -3.33
C THR A 63 0.97 2.73 -4.40
N LYS A 64 1.36 3.98 -4.53
CA LYS A 64 2.58 4.28 -5.27
C LYS A 64 3.79 3.74 -4.50
N PRO A 65 4.92 3.47 -5.17
CA PRO A 65 6.13 3.00 -4.50
C PRO A 65 6.87 4.14 -3.77
N GLY A 66 6.13 4.91 -2.97
CA GLY A 66 6.66 5.94 -2.08
C GLY A 66 7.36 5.33 -0.86
N GLY A 67 8.41 5.98 -0.36
CA GLY A 67 9.22 5.44 0.74
C GLY A 67 8.42 5.16 2.01
N LEU A 68 7.64 6.13 2.50
CA LEU A 68 6.92 6.00 3.78
C LEU A 68 5.86 4.91 3.73
N THR A 69 4.85 5.04 2.87
CA THR A 69 3.73 4.09 2.83
C THR A 69 4.18 2.67 2.50
N SER A 70 5.17 2.51 1.59
CA SER A 70 5.70 1.18 1.27
C SER A 70 6.42 0.54 2.45
N THR A 71 7.21 1.34 3.20
CA THR A 71 7.93 0.85 4.38
C THR A 71 6.99 0.54 5.55
N GLU A 72 5.97 1.38 5.78
CA GLU A 72 4.93 1.12 6.78
C GLU A 72 4.17 -0.18 6.46
N SER A 73 3.80 -0.38 5.20
CA SER A 73 3.13 -1.62 4.74
C SER A 73 4.04 -2.84 4.92
N LEU A 74 5.34 -2.71 4.61
CA LEU A 74 6.35 -3.74 4.82
C LEU A 74 6.45 -4.15 6.30
N VAL A 75 6.54 -3.17 7.20
CA VAL A 75 6.64 -3.42 8.66
C VAL A 75 5.39 -4.12 9.17
N LYS A 76 4.21 -3.70 8.70
CA LYS A 76 2.92 -4.31 9.05
C LYS A 76 2.66 -5.65 8.34
N ASN A 77 3.55 -6.05 7.44
CA ASN A 77 3.44 -7.30 6.67
C ASN A 77 2.16 -7.38 5.82
N ILE A 78 1.78 -6.27 5.20
CA ILE A 78 0.61 -6.17 4.33
C ILE A 78 1.03 -6.47 2.89
N PRO A 79 0.31 -7.32 2.15
CA PRO A 79 0.55 -7.52 0.73
C PRO A 79 0.43 -6.23 -0.08
N ILE A 80 1.45 -5.92 -0.88
CA ILE A 80 1.58 -4.64 -1.57
C ILE A 80 1.45 -4.81 -3.08
N VAL A 81 0.55 -4.04 -3.68
CA VAL A 81 0.50 -3.80 -5.13
C VAL A 81 0.95 -2.38 -5.40
N HIS A 82 2.13 -2.22 -5.99
CA HIS A 82 2.59 -0.91 -6.40
C HIS A 82 1.94 -0.47 -7.71
N THR A 83 1.38 0.74 -7.69
CA THR A 83 0.84 1.42 -8.87
C THR A 83 1.95 2.16 -9.62
N ALA A 84 1.59 2.95 -10.64
CA ALA A 84 2.59 3.68 -11.43
C ALA A 84 3.43 4.63 -10.56
N PRO A 85 4.76 4.54 -10.64
CA PRO A 85 5.67 5.43 -9.92
C PRO A 85 5.69 6.84 -10.52
N ILE A 86 6.02 7.82 -9.69
CA ILE A 86 6.53 9.11 -10.17
C ILE A 86 7.99 8.88 -10.56
N PRO A 87 8.42 9.35 -11.75
CA PRO A 87 9.82 9.21 -12.18
C PRO A 87 10.82 9.77 -11.15
N GLY A 88 11.91 9.06 -10.95
CA GLY A 88 12.93 9.38 -9.96
C GLY A 88 12.96 8.39 -8.80
N CYS A 89 12.90 8.88 -7.56
CA CYS A 89 13.05 8.04 -6.36
C CYS A 89 12.00 6.93 -6.25
N GLU A 90 10.76 7.16 -6.70
CA GLU A 90 9.73 6.12 -6.68
C GLU A 90 10.05 4.96 -7.64
N THR A 91 10.78 5.22 -8.74
CA THR A 91 11.24 4.16 -9.65
C THR A 91 12.26 3.24 -8.95
N SER A 92 13.20 3.82 -8.21
CA SER A 92 14.20 3.06 -7.44
C SER A 92 13.53 2.20 -6.36
N ASN A 93 12.55 2.76 -5.65
CA ASN A 93 11.76 2.01 -4.67
C ASN A 93 11.01 0.85 -5.33
N LEU A 94 10.38 1.08 -6.49
CA LEU A 94 9.67 0.03 -7.22
C LEU A 94 10.60 -1.14 -7.56
N HIS A 95 11.81 -0.85 -8.03
CA HIS A 95 12.83 -1.88 -8.31
C HIS A 95 13.28 -2.59 -7.05
N PHE A 96 13.56 -1.86 -5.97
CA PHE A 96 13.97 -2.43 -4.69
C PHE A 96 12.96 -3.44 -4.15
N PHE A 97 11.69 -3.03 -4.09
CA PHE A 97 10.60 -3.88 -3.58
C PHE A 97 10.33 -5.08 -4.50
N GLY A 98 10.34 -4.87 -5.82
CA GLY A 98 10.10 -5.92 -6.80
C GLY A 98 11.20 -6.98 -6.81
N ALA A 99 12.47 -6.57 -6.81
CA ALA A 99 13.62 -7.48 -6.82
C ALA A 99 13.70 -8.38 -5.57
N ARG A 100 13.08 -7.96 -4.46
CA ARG A 100 13.03 -8.70 -3.20
C ARG A 100 11.71 -9.40 -2.94
N HIS A 101 10.80 -9.41 -3.91
CA HIS A 101 9.45 -9.99 -3.78
C HIS A 101 8.60 -9.39 -2.64
N LEU A 102 8.87 -8.13 -2.26
CA LEU A 102 8.14 -7.42 -1.20
C LEU A 102 6.84 -6.81 -1.71
N SER A 103 6.69 -6.70 -3.01
CA SER A 103 5.50 -6.19 -3.70
C SER A 103 5.39 -6.76 -5.10
N VAL A 104 4.20 -6.64 -5.67
CA VAL A 104 3.94 -6.86 -7.10
C VAL A 104 3.57 -5.54 -7.76
N SER A 105 3.79 -5.43 -9.07
CA SER A 105 3.45 -4.23 -9.82
C SER A 105 3.12 -4.52 -11.28
N SER A 106 2.48 -3.58 -11.94
CA SER A 106 2.27 -3.59 -13.38
C SER A 106 2.12 -2.17 -13.91
N LYS A 107 2.46 -1.96 -15.18
CA LYS A 107 2.17 -0.70 -15.89
C LYS A 107 0.69 -0.57 -16.26
N HIS A 108 -0.03 -1.69 -16.35
CA HIS A 108 -1.42 -1.74 -16.77
C HIS A 108 -2.36 -1.81 -15.57
N LEU A 109 -3.29 -0.90 -15.48
CA LEU A 109 -4.25 -0.76 -14.37
C LEU A 109 -5.04 -2.05 -14.13
N ALA A 110 -5.63 -2.63 -15.16
CA ALA A 110 -6.37 -3.88 -15.04
C ALA A 110 -5.52 -5.03 -14.47
N LYS A 111 -4.23 -5.06 -14.82
CA LYS A 111 -3.28 -6.06 -14.28
C LYS A 111 -2.95 -5.79 -12.82
N GLN A 112 -2.83 -4.53 -12.40
CA GLN A 112 -2.65 -4.18 -10.97
C GLN A 112 -3.80 -4.73 -10.14
N VAL A 113 -5.05 -4.52 -10.58
CA VAL A 113 -6.24 -5.05 -9.89
C VAL A 113 -6.23 -6.57 -9.85
N GLN A 114 -5.88 -7.25 -10.95
CA GLN A 114 -5.75 -8.71 -10.98
C GLN A 114 -4.68 -9.23 -10.01
N LEU A 115 -3.54 -8.54 -9.89
CA LEU A 115 -2.47 -8.92 -8.97
C LEU A 115 -2.92 -8.86 -7.51
N GLY A 116 -3.65 -7.80 -7.12
CA GLY A 116 -4.19 -7.72 -5.76
C GLY A 116 -5.27 -8.76 -5.50
N LYS A 117 -6.14 -9.04 -6.47
CA LYS A 117 -7.11 -10.14 -6.37
C LYS A 117 -6.39 -11.49 -6.18
N ALA A 118 -5.32 -11.73 -6.93
CA ALA A 118 -4.54 -12.96 -6.78
C ALA A 118 -3.91 -13.08 -5.38
N LEU A 119 -3.45 -11.97 -4.78
CA LEU A 119 -2.92 -11.95 -3.42
C LEU A 119 -4.00 -12.23 -2.36
N ILE A 120 -5.26 -11.85 -2.61
CA ILE A 120 -6.38 -12.14 -1.72
C ILE A 120 -6.82 -13.61 -1.86
N GLU A 121 -6.89 -14.12 -3.08
CA GLU A 121 -7.48 -15.41 -3.41
C GLU A 121 -6.49 -16.59 -3.32
N ASN A 122 -5.19 -16.33 -3.35
CA ASN A 122 -4.15 -17.35 -3.35
C ASN A 122 -3.26 -17.24 -2.09
N ASP A 123 -3.53 -18.10 -1.13
CA ASP A 123 -2.81 -18.14 0.16
C ASP A 123 -1.31 -18.37 -0.02
N SER A 124 -0.91 -19.25 -0.97
CA SER A 124 0.51 -19.52 -1.22
C SER A 124 1.24 -18.30 -1.76
N LEU A 125 0.63 -17.56 -2.69
CA LEU A 125 1.22 -16.34 -3.24
C LEU A 125 1.34 -15.25 -2.18
N ARG A 126 0.31 -15.10 -1.36
CA ARG A 126 0.28 -14.16 -0.24
C ARG A 126 1.36 -14.50 0.79
N GLU A 127 1.49 -15.77 1.17
CA GLU A 127 2.47 -16.21 2.15
C GLU A 127 3.91 -16.04 1.65
N GLN A 128 4.20 -16.30 0.39
CA GLN A 128 5.52 -16.05 -0.21
C GLN A 128 5.93 -14.58 -0.06
N MET A 129 5.02 -13.63 -0.37
CA MET A 129 5.29 -12.20 -0.17
C MET A 129 5.46 -11.87 1.30
N SER A 130 4.60 -12.40 2.16
CA SER A 130 4.62 -12.21 3.60
C SER A 130 5.94 -12.67 4.22
N GLU A 131 6.46 -13.81 3.82
CA GLU A 131 7.77 -14.32 4.25
C GLU A 131 8.92 -13.42 3.79
N ALA A 132 8.88 -12.97 2.52
CA ALA A 132 9.88 -12.04 2.01
C ALA A 132 9.86 -10.73 2.82
N GLN A 133 8.69 -10.19 3.09
CA GLN A 133 8.50 -9.00 3.91
C GLN A 133 9.02 -9.19 5.35
N ARG A 134 8.73 -10.32 5.99
CA ARG A 134 9.22 -10.62 7.36
C ARG A 134 10.75 -10.65 7.45
N ARG A 135 11.45 -11.08 6.40
CA ARG A 135 12.92 -11.09 6.35
C ARG A 135 13.52 -9.69 6.21
N GLU A 136 12.85 -8.81 5.50
CA GLU A 136 13.38 -7.49 5.13
C GLU A 136 12.92 -6.36 6.08
N ARG A 137 11.80 -6.54 6.79
CA ARG A 137 11.24 -5.51 7.67
C ARG A 137 12.16 -5.20 8.85
N LYS A 138 12.22 -3.92 9.22
CA LYS A 138 13.03 -3.43 10.34
C LYS A 138 12.16 -2.58 11.28
N PRO A 139 11.32 -3.20 12.12
CA PRO A 139 10.40 -2.47 13.00
C PRO A 139 11.13 -1.57 14.00
N GLU A 140 12.35 -1.95 14.41
CA GLU A 140 13.18 -1.22 15.37
C GLU A 140 14.13 -0.20 14.72
N ALA A 141 13.96 0.13 13.43
CA ALA A 141 14.92 0.99 12.70
C ALA A 141 15.14 2.35 13.39
N ALA A 142 14.09 2.98 13.91
CA ALA A 142 14.18 4.26 14.61
C ALA A 142 15.06 4.16 15.87
N MET A 143 14.87 3.12 16.68
CA MET A 143 15.67 2.87 17.87
C MET A 143 17.12 2.57 17.53
N GLN A 144 17.38 1.80 16.48
CA GLN A 144 18.73 1.50 16.01
C GLN A 144 19.46 2.77 15.56
N ILE A 145 18.78 3.70 14.89
CA ILE A 145 19.34 4.99 14.50
C ILE A 145 19.69 5.83 15.73
N VAL A 146 18.79 5.92 16.71
CA VAL A 146 19.02 6.66 17.96
C VAL A 146 20.23 6.07 18.69
N SER A 147 20.29 4.76 18.88
CA SER A 147 21.40 4.09 19.56
C SER A 147 22.75 4.33 18.85
N LEU A 148 22.75 4.33 17.51
CA LEU A 148 23.95 4.66 16.74
C LEU A 148 24.41 6.10 16.97
N LEU A 149 23.48 7.06 16.97
CA LEU A 149 23.78 8.47 17.23
C LEU A 149 24.34 8.68 18.65
N GLU A 150 23.75 8.04 19.64
CA GLU A 150 24.24 8.07 21.03
C GLU A 150 25.68 7.53 21.15
N GLN A 151 25.99 6.43 20.47
CA GLN A 151 27.35 5.88 20.42
C GLN A 151 28.35 6.85 19.80
N LEU A 152 27.98 7.51 18.70
CA LEU A 152 28.86 8.47 18.03
C LEU A 152 29.17 9.69 18.90
N VAL A 153 28.18 10.20 19.65
CA VAL A 153 28.36 11.35 20.56
C VAL A 153 29.14 10.98 21.81
N SER A 154 29.02 9.74 22.30
CA SER A 154 29.71 9.28 23.51
C SER A 154 31.21 8.99 23.30
N HIS A 155 31.70 8.99 22.08
CA HIS A 155 33.10 8.80 21.71
C HIS A 155 33.87 10.11 21.45
N GLU A 156 33.25 11.27 21.63
CA GLU A 156 33.88 12.60 21.68
C GLU A 156 34.13 13.02 23.15
#